data_ec6fc1d2868766a5b33ef8843c2d1efd
#
_entry.id   ec6fc1d2868766a5b33ef8843c2d1efd
#
_cell.length_a   1.000
_cell.length_b   1.000
_cell.length_c   1.000
_cell.angle_alpha   90.00
_cell.angle_beta   90.00
_cell.angle_gamma   90.00
#
_symmetry.space_group_name_H-M   'P 1'
#
loop_
_entity.id
_entity.type
_entity.pdbx_description
1 polymer ?
#
loop_
_entity_poly.entity_id
_entity_poly.type
_entity_poly.pdbx_seq_one_letter_code
_entity_poly.pdbx_strand_id
1 'polypeptide(L)'
;MNYRMIAYSVGRILVAVAATMLAPLGLSLLYGESIALAYVIPIVISILIGLCVSAKAPKNKSLYGRDGMFIVAIGWIVISIIGCLPFYISGQISSFVDSFFETVSGFTTTGSSILTNVEALDKSLLFWRSFTHWLGGMGVLAFAMAIFSSKDTRTTHMMRAEMPGPVVGKLASRWQFSLRILYGIYIALTVIEFVLLLFGGMPVFDSLLHTFGTAGTGGFGIKNSSVAYYNSAYIDYVIGIFMMLFGLNFNVYFLIIARKFSQIKSNDEVKWYIGMMIGATVIIALNIMPMYHGFGRAFRYSFFQVSSIMTTTGYSTADFVRWPMLSQIILVLLMVVGACAGSTSGGMKVTRFIILMKTATHSIKKAVSPRSVFSVKVDGKTVEKNIVNGVLGYFVVYMLFAAVSILLISFDNKDFTTTVTAVIATMNNIGPGLGLVGPTGSFADFSALSKIVMSIGMLVGRLEFYPILILFSPYAWKRT
;
A
#
# COMPACT_ATOMS: atom_id res chain seq x y z
N MET A 1 12.20 -23.38 13.75
CA MET A 1 11.09 -22.97 12.89
C MET A 1 9.88 -23.87 13.12
N ASN A 2 8.70 -23.28 13.37
CA ASN A 2 7.49 -24.04 13.67
C ASN A 2 6.59 -24.19 12.43
N TYR A 3 6.97 -25.09 11.51
CA TYR A 3 6.25 -25.31 10.25
C TYR A 3 4.74 -25.63 10.44
N ARG A 4 4.39 -26.39 11.50
CA ARG A 4 2.98 -26.71 11.78
C ARG A 4 2.17 -25.47 12.15
N MET A 5 2.78 -24.54 12.91
CA MET A 5 2.11 -23.30 13.27
C MET A 5 2.00 -22.34 12.09
N ILE A 6 3.02 -22.30 11.21
CA ILE A 6 2.98 -21.53 9.95
C ILE A 6 1.83 -22.04 9.08
N ALA A 7 1.78 -23.36 8.81
CA ALA A 7 0.71 -23.96 8.01
C ALA A 7 -0.68 -23.71 8.61
N TYR A 8 -0.84 -23.91 9.93
CA TYR A 8 -2.09 -23.62 10.64
C TYR A 8 -2.53 -22.17 10.45
N SER A 9 -1.61 -21.20 10.58
CA SER A 9 -1.92 -19.77 10.43
C SER A 9 -2.33 -19.44 9.00
N VAL A 10 -1.60 -19.95 8.00
CA VAL A 10 -1.94 -19.77 6.57
C VAL A 10 -3.29 -20.39 6.25
N GLY A 11 -3.60 -21.58 6.78
CA GLY A 11 -4.92 -22.19 6.62
C GLY A 11 -6.06 -21.31 7.16
N ARG A 12 -5.87 -20.68 8.32
CA ARG A 12 -6.85 -19.73 8.88
C ARG A 12 -7.02 -18.48 8.04
N ILE A 13 -5.93 -17.97 7.45
CA ILE A 13 -5.96 -16.83 6.53
C ILE A 13 -6.79 -17.18 5.28
N LEU A 14 -6.62 -18.37 4.71
CA LEU A 14 -7.40 -18.84 3.57
C LEU A 14 -8.91 -18.84 3.86
N VAL A 15 -9.32 -19.34 5.02
CA VAL A 15 -10.74 -19.32 5.44
C VAL A 15 -11.25 -17.88 5.56
N ALA A 16 -10.44 -16.96 6.09
CA ALA A 16 -10.82 -15.56 6.19
C ALA A 16 -11.00 -14.89 4.81
N VAL A 17 -10.09 -15.15 3.87
CA VAL A 17 -10.20 -14.64 2.50
C VAL A 17 -11.42 -15.21 1.78
N ALA A 18 -11.72 -16.50 1.95
CA ALA A 18 -12.95 -17.10 1.43
C ALA A 18 -14.20 -16.36 1.92
N ALA A 19 -14.24 -16.00 3.20
CA ALA A 19 -15.35 -15.21 3.75
C ALA A 19 -15.47 -13.81 3.12
N THR A 20 -14.36 -13.16 2.79
CA THR A 20 -14.40 -11.83 2.11
C THR A 20 -14.92 -11.94 0.67
N MET A 21 -14.70 -13.05 -0.02
CA MET A 21 -15.23 -13.30 -1.38
C MET A 21 -16.74 -13.50 -1.43
N LEU A 22 -17.40 -13.73 -0.30
CA LEU A 22 -18.88 -13.80 -0.26
C LEU A 22 -19.53 -12.47 -0.64
N ALA A 23 -18.87 -11.33 -0.38
CA ALA A 23 -19.42 -10.03 -0.73
C ALA A 23 -19.52 -9.81 -2.26
N PRO A 24 -18.46 -9.98 -3.06
CA PRO A 24 -18.57 -9.88 -4.52
C PRO A 24 -19.44 -11.01 -5.12
N LEU A 25 -19.48 -12.21 -4.55
CA LEU A 25 -20.42 -13.27 -4.95
C LEU A 25 -21.87 -12.80 -4.78
N GLY A 26 -22.20 -12.20 -3.64
CA GLY A 26 -23.54 -11.64 -3.41
C GLY A 26 -23.91 -10.55 -4.43
N LEU A 27 -22.95 -9.70 -4.80
CA LEU A 27 -23.16 -8.69 -5.85
C LEU A 27 -23.34 -9.31 -7.23
N SER A 28 -22.57 -10.34 -7.59
CA SER A 28 -22.73 -11.06 -8.86
C SER A 28 -24.15 -11.64 -8.99
N LEU A 29 -24.69 -12.20 -7.89
CA LEU A 29 -26.06 -12.71 -7.85
C LEU A 29 -27.10 -11.59 -7.94
N LEU A 30 -26.87 -10.46 -7.25
CA LEU A 30 -27.79 -9.31 -7.26
C LEU A 30 -27.88 -8.63 -8.63
N TYR A 31 -26.78 -8.56 -9.37
CA TYR A 31 -26.74 -7.99 -10.71
C TYR A 31 -27.07 -9.01 -11.81
N GLY A 32 -27.29 -10.30 -11.46
CA GLY A 32 -27.60 -11.34 -12.43
C GLY A 32 -26.43 -11.68 -13.38
N GLU A 33 -25.19 -11.50 -12.91
CA GLU A 33 -23.99 -11.77 -13.70
C GLU A 33 -23.76 -13.29 -13.84
N SER A 34 -23.28 -13.75 -14.99
CA SER A 34 -23.04 -15.18 -15.28
C SER A 34 -21.79 -15.73 -14.59
N ILE A 35 -21.00 -14.90 -13.91
CA ILE A 35 -19.68 -15.24 -13.36
C ILE A 35 -19.70 -15.70 -11.89
N ALA A 36 -20.87 -16.02 -11.32
CA ALA A 36 -20.98 -16.46 -9.92
C ALA A 36 -20.07 -17.67 -9.60
N LEU A 37 -19.90 -18.60 -10.54
CA LEU A 37 -19.00 -19.75 -10.38
C LEU A 37 -17.53 -19.35 -10.23
N ALA A 38 -17.12 -18.22 -10.80
CA ALA A 38 -15.76 -17.69 -10.65
C ALA A 38 -15.42 -17.30 -9.19
N TYR A 39 -16.43 -17.07 -8.35
CA TYR A 39 -16.26 -16.86 -6.91
C TYR A 39 -16.46 -18.14 -6.11
N VAL A 40 -17.46 -18.96 -6.45
CA VAL A 40 -17.76 -20.19 -5.71
C VAL A 40 -16.56 -21.15 -5.70
N ILE A 41 -15.89 -21.33 -6.85
CA ILE A 41 -14.75 -22.25 -6.96
C ILE A 41 -13.60 -21.84 -6.00
N PRO A 42 -13.06 -20.61 -6.01
CA PRO A 42 -11.98 -20.23 -5.09
C PRO A 42 -12.44 -20.19 -3.63
N ILE A 43 -13.70 -19.89 -3.33
CA ILE A 43 -14.25 -19.98 -1.97
C ILE A 43 -14.18 -21.43 -1.48
N VAL A 44 -14.69 -22.38 -2.25
CA VAL A 44 -14.69 -23.79 -1.88
C VAL A 44 -13.26 -24.33 -1.72
N ILE A 45 -12.38 -24.04 -2.68
CA ILE A 45 -10.96 -24.43 -2.62
C ILE A 45 -10.30 -23.88 -1.34
N SER A 46 -10.51 -22.60 -1.04
CA SER A 46 -9.92 -21.93 0.12
C SER A 46 -10.44 -22.50 1.44
N ILE A 47 -11.73 -22.81 1.52
CA ILE A 47 -12.34 -23.44 2.71
C ILE A 47 -11.79 -24.86 2.88
N LEU A 48 -11.79 -25.66 1.83
CA LEU A 48 -11.30 -27.05 1.90
C LEU A 48 -9.83 -27.10 2.32
N ILE A 49 -8.95 -26.39 1.62
CA ILE A 49 -7.52 -26.35 1.94
C ILE A 49 -7.32 -25.74 3.35
N GLY A 50 -7.99 -24.62 3.61
CA GLY A 50 -7.85 -23.90 4.88
C GLY A 50 -8.27 -24.74 6.08
N LEU A 51 -9.41 -25.45 5.99
CA LEU A 51 -9.87 -26.35 7.05
C LEU A 51 -9.00 -27.59 7.19
N CYS A 52 -8.60 -28.24 6.09
CA CYS A 52 -7.71 -29.39 6.13
C CYS A 52 -6.37 -29.06 6.81
N VAL A 53 -5.75 -27.92 6.44
CA VAL A 53 -4.46 -27.52 6.97
C VAL A 53 -4.58 -27.02 8.43
N SER A 54 -5.69 -26.40 8.80
CA SER A 54 -5.95 -25.89 10.15
C SER A 54 -6.80 -26.80 11.05
N ALA A 55 -7.10 -28.04 10.63
CA ALA A 55 -7.97 -28.98 11.36
C ALA A 55 -7.48 -29.30 12.79
N LYS A 56 -6.16 -29.42 12.97
CA LYS A 56 -5.54 -29.69 14.27
C LYS A 56 -4.63 -28.55 14.70
N ALA A 57 -5.02 -27.85 15.77
CA ALA A 57 -4.16 -26.84 16.36
C ALA A 57 -2.83 -27.47 16.83
N PRO A 58 -1.67 -26.91 16.50
CA PRO A 58 -0.39 -27.45 16.93
C PRO A 58 -0.26 -27.44 18.45
N LYS A 59 0.33 -28.54 19.01
CA LYS A 59 0.62 -28.63 20.45
C LYS A 59 1.61 -27.53 20.87
N ASN A 60 2.66 -27.34 20.07
CA ASN A 60 3.59 -26.23 20.26
C ASN A 60 3.08 -24.98 19.51
N LYS A 61 2.65 -24.01 20.26
CA LYS A 61 2.11 -22.72 19.75
C LYS A 61 3.15 -21.60 19.81
N SER A 62 4.41 -21.84 20.16
CA SER A 62 5.45 -20.80 20.21
C SER A 62 5.74 -20.28 18.81
N LEU A 63 5.74 -18.95 18.66
CA LEU A 63 6.10 -18.24 17.43
C LEU A 63 7.27 -17.31 17.75
N TYR A 64 8.31 -17.41 16.96
CA TYR A 64 9.43 -16.46 16.98
C TYR A 64 9.23 -15.41 15.88
N GLY A 65 9.97 -14.27 15.96
CA GLY A 65 9.87 -13.21 14.96
C GLY A 65 10.11 -13.70 13.52
N ARG A 66 11.00 -14.67 13.34
CA ARG A 66 11.25 -15.35 12.06
C ARG A 66 9.99 -16.07 11.53
N ASP A 67 9.31 -16.85 12.38
CA ASP A 67 8.10 -17.58 11.97
C ASP A 67 6.99 -16.61 11.58
N GLY A 68 6.89 -15.46 12.25
CA GLY A 68 5.97 -14.37 11.89
C GLY A 68 6.21 -13.82 10.49
N MET A 69 7.47 -13.55 10.12
CA MET A 69 7.82 -13.10 8.77
C MET A 69 7.46 -14.14 7.70
N PHE A 70 7.69 -15.43 7.96
CA PHE A 70 7.28 -16.51 7.04
C PHE A 70 5.76 -16.58 6.86
N ILE A 71 4.99 -16.48 7.95
CA ILE A 71 3.51 -16.49 7.87
C ILE A 71 3.01 -15.32 7.03
N VAL A 72 3.58 -14.14 7.26
CA VAL A 72 3.21 -12.93 6.52
C VAL A 72 3.55 -13.11 5.04
N ALA A 73 4.78 -13.43 4.70
CA ALA A 73 5.21 -13.54 3.29
C ALA A 73 4.43 -14.63 2.52
N ILE A 74 4.32 -15.85 3.08
CA ILE A 74 3.57 -16.94 2.46
C ILE A 74 2.07 -16.58 2.40
N GLY A 75 1.53 -15.98 3.45
CA GLY A 75 0.13 -15.54 3.51
C GLY A 75 -0.20 -14.59 2.35
N TRP A 76 0.61 -13.55 2.14
CA TRP A 76 0.39 -12.60 1.04
C TRP A 76 0.47 -13.24 -0.34
N ILE A 77 1.42 -14.15 -0.58
CA ILE A 77 1.51 -14.89 -1.84
C ILE A 77 0.26 -15.75 -2.05
N VAL A 78 -0.15 -16.50 -1.03
CA VAL A 78 -1.29 -17.43 -1.12
C VAL A 78 -2.61 -16.68 -1.31
N ILE A 79 -2.85 -15.57 -0.59
CA ILE A 79 -4.07 -14.78 -0.79
C ILE A 79 -4.11 -14.14 -2.19
N SER A 80 -2.96 -13.77 -2.74
CA SER A 80 -2.89 -13.22 -4.10
C SER A 80 -3.18 -14.29 -5.16
N ILE A 81 -2.70 -15.52 -4.97
CA ILE A 81 -3.00 -16.66 -5.86
C ILE A 81 -4.49 -16.99 -5.82
N ILE A 82 -5.09 -17.06 -4.64
CA ILE A 82 -6.52 -17.36 -4.52
C ILE A 82 -7.38 -16.19 -5.02
N GLY A 83 -6.98 -14.97 -4.66
CA GLY A 83 -7.69 -13.74 -5.04
C GLY A 83 -7.69 -13.45 -6.54
N CYS A 84 -6.74 -14.01 -7.32
CA CYS A 84 -6.72 -13.85 -8.76
C CYS A 84 -7.66 -14.79 -9.51
N LEU A 85 -8.10 -15.89 -8.87
CA LEU A 85 -8.94 -16.90 -9.51
C LEU A 85 -10.27 -16.33 -10.05
N PRO A 86 -10.98 -15.41 -9.37
CA PRO A 86 -12.20 -14.82 -9.94
C PRO A 86 -11.96 -14.12 -11.27
N PHE A 87 -10.86 -13.38 -11.44
CA PHE A 87 -10.50 -12.72 -12.70
C PHE A 87 -10.17 -13.73 -13.80
N TYR A 88 -9.42 -14.77 -13.46
CA TYR A 88 -8.99 -15.81 -14.40
C TYR A 88 -10.14 -16.73 -14.81
N ILE A 89 -10.92 -17.24 -13.84
CA ILE A 89 -12.02 -18.20 -14.10
C ILE A 89 -13.19 -17.54 -14.85
N SER A 90 -13.47 -16.26 -14.58
CA SER A 90 -14.48 -15.50 -15.34
C SER A 90 -14.10 -15.29 -16.81
N GLY A 91 -12.83 -15.49 -17.17
CA GLY A 91 -12.31 -15.24 -18.52
C GLY A 91 -12.14 -13.76 -18.88
N GLN A 92 -12.47 -12.83 -17.97
CA GLN A 92 -12.33 -11.38 -18.25
C GLN A 92 -10.89 -10.93 -18.24
N ILE A 93 -10.00 -11.63 -17.54
CA ILE A 93 -8.55 -11.54 -17.69
C ILE A 93 -8.04 -12.94 -18.07
N SER A 94 -7.75 -13.14 -19.35
CA SER A 94 -7.45 -14.46 -19.92
C SER A 94 -6.10 -15.05 -19.47
N SER A 95 -5.14 -14.21 -19.08
CA SER A 95 -3.82 -14.64 -18.62
C SER A 95 -3.80 -14.80 -17.10
N PHE A 96 -3.29 -15.94 -16.61
CA PHE A 96 -3.08 -16.14 -15.17
C PHE A 96 -2.06 -15.15 -14.60
N VAL A 97 -0.99 -14.83 -15.33
CA VAL A 97 0.03 -13.85 -14.90
C VAL A 97 -0.59 -12.46 -14.76
N ASP A 98 -1.46 -12.08 -15.70
CA ASP A 98 -2.15 -10.79 -15.66
C ASP A 98 -3.16 -10.72 -14.51
N SER A 99 -3.94 -11.79 -14.31
CA SER A 99 -4.86 -11.91 -13.16
C SER A 99 -4.12 -11.85 -11.82
N PHE A 100 -2.95 -12.49 -11.74
CA PHE A 100 -2.10 -12.45 -10.55
C PHE A 100 -1.53 -11.06 -10.31
N PHE A 101 -1.00 -10.40 -11.37
CA PHE A 101 -0.50 -9.03 -11.29
C PHE A 101 -1.57 -8.05 -10.78
N GLU A 102 -2.78 -8.09 -11.37
CA GLU A 102 -3.91 -7.24 -10.97
C GLU A 102 -4.29 -7.46 -9.51
N THR A 103 -4.30 -8.72 -9.07
CA THR A 103 -4.67 -9.09 -7.69
C THR A 103 -3.58 -8.74 -6.68
N VAL A 104 -2.30 -8.95 -7.03
CA VAL A 104 -1.19 -8.49 -6.19
C VAL A 104 -1.26 -6.98 -6.05
N SER A 105 -1.46 -6.25 -7.16
CA SER A 105 -1.66 -4.80 -7.14
C SER A 105 -2.84 -4.40 -6.25
N GLY A 106 -3.93 -5.17 -6.29
CA GLY A 106 -5.09 -4.99 -5.42
C GLY A 106 -4.75 -5.11 -3.94
N PHE A 107 -4.28 -6.26 -3.51
CA PHE A 107 -4.00 -6.52 -2.09
C PHE A 107 -2.84 -5.68 -1.55
N THR A 108 -1.78 -5.46 -2.33
CA THR A 108 -0.66 -4.60 -1.91
C THR A 108 -0.99 -3.10 -2.00
N THR A 109 -2.22 -2.77 -2.39
CA THR A 109 -2.69 -1.40 -2.53
C THR A 109 -1.81 -0.55 -3.46
N THR A 110 -1.35 -1.15 -4.56
CA THR A 110 -0.47 -0.49 -5.52
C THR A 110 -1.25 0.31 -6.56
N GLY A 111 -2.33 -0.26 -7.12
CA GLY A 111 -3.13 0.43 -8.14
C GLY A 111 -2.58 0.35 -9.57
N SER A 112 -1.45 -0.32 -9.81
CA SER A 112 -0.98 -0.63 -11.17
C SER A 112 -1.91 -1.63 -11.82
N SER A 113 -2.36 -1.38 -13.05
CA SER A 113 -3.34 -2.21 -13.74
C SER A 113 -2.86 -2.69 -15.10
N ILE A 114 -3.18 -3.94 -15.43
CA ILE A 114 -2.99 -4.49 -16.79
C ILE A 114 -4.22 -4.21 -17.67
N LEU A 115 -5.29 -3.65 -17.11
CA LEU A 115 -6.52 -3.41 -17.85
C LEU A 115 -6.36 -2.16 -18.73
N THR A 116 -6.70 -2.28 -20.00
CA THR A 116 -6.77 -1.16 -20.93
C THR A 116 -8.17 -0.54 -20.98
N ASN A 117 -9.20 -1.33 -20.62
CA ASN A 117 -10.58 -0.86 -20.48
C ASN A 117 -11.19 -1.43 -19.19
N VAL A 118 -11.17 -0.64 -18.13
CA VAL A 118 -11.69 -1.03 -16.81
C VAL A 118 -13.22 -1.13 -16.82
N GLU A 119 -13.88 -0.32 -17.65
CA GLU A 119 -15.36 -0.23 -17.71
C GLU A 119 -16.00 -1.46 -18.36
N ALA A 120 -15.19 -2.31 -19.01
CA ALA A 120 -15.68 -3.57 -19.60
C ALA A 120 -15.87 -4.70 -18.58
N LEU A 121 -15.33 -4.56 -17.36
CA LEU A 121 -15.45 -5.57 -16.32
C LEU A 121 -16.84 -5.59 -15.70
N ASP A 122 -17.29 -6.79 -15.30
CA ASP A 122 -18.51 -6.94 -14.50
C ASP A 122 -18.39 -6.20 -13.15
N LYS A 123 -19.52 -5.72 -12.65
CA LYS A 123 -19.57 -4.92 -11.41
C LYS A 123 -19.04 -5.67 -10.19
N SER A 124 -19.26 -6.96 -10.09
CA SER A 124 -18.73 -7.77 -9.00
C SER A 124 -17.21 -7.86 -9.04
N LEU A 125 -16.58 -7.92 -10.24
CA LEU A 125 -15.13 -7.89 -10.38
C LEU A 125 -14.55 -6.51 -10.09
N LEU A 126 -15.22 -5.42 -10.51
CA LEU A 126 -14.86 -4.06 -10.12
C LEU A 126 -14.92 -3.88 -8.60
N PHE A 127 -15.97 -4.44 -7.97
CA PHE A 127 -16.08 -4.44 -6.51
C PHE A 127 -14.94 -5.23 -5.88
N TRP A 128 -14.66 -6.47 -6.32
CA TRP A 128 -13.59 -7.28 -5.78
C TRP A 128 -12.24 -6.57 -5.88
N ARG A 129 -11.97 -6.00 -7.03
CA ARG A 129 -10.77 -5.20 -7.32
C ARG A 129 -10.57 -4.06 -6.31
N SER A 130 -11.58 -3.22 -6.09
CA SER A 130 -11.50 -2.12 -5.13
C SER A 130 -11.55 -2.60 -3.68
N PHE A 131 -12.27 -3.69 -3.39
CA PHE A 131 -12.36 -4.26 -2.06
C PHE A 131 -11.04 -4.88 -1.60
N THR A 132 -10.23 -5.44 -2.53
CA THR A 132 -8.86 -5.88 -2.19
C THR A 132 -7.99 -4.74 -1.68
N HIS A 133 -8.16 -3.50 -2.18
CA HIS A 133 -7.48 -2.33 -1.63
C HIS A 133 -7.90 -2.04 -0.19
N TRP A 134 -9.21 -2.07 0.09
CA TRP A 134 -9.70 -1.83 1.43
C TRP A 134 -9.19 -2.87 2.44
N LEU A 135 -9.20 -4.15 2.04
CA LEU A 135 -8.63 -5.24 2.84
C LEU A 135 -7.12 -5.10 3.02
N GLY A 136 -6.40 -4.76 1.93
CA GLY A 136 -4.95 -4.61 1.91
C GLY A 136 -4.45 -3.40 2.71
N GLY A 137 -5.24 -2.31 2.75
CA GLY A 137 -4.89 -1.06 3.43
C GLY A 137 -4.58 -1.23 4.91
N MET A 138 -5.41 -2.00 5.62
CA MET A 138 -5.18 -2.31 7.04
C MET A 138 -4.40 -3.61 7.27
N GLY A 139 -3.84 -4.21 6.22
CA GLY A 139 -3.18 -5.51 6.30
C GLY A 139 -4.18 -6.65 6.45
N VAL A 140 -4.34 -7.46 5.39
CA VAL A 140 -5.26 -8.62 5.38
C VAL A 140 -4.96 -9.56 6.54
N LEU A 141 -3.70 -9.71 6.90
CA LEU A 141 -3.27 -10.61 7.97
C LEU A 141 -3.58 -10.04 9.36
N ALA A 142 -3.46 -8.73 9.55
CA ALA A 142 -3.86 -8.08 10.79
C ALA A 142 -5.37 -8.19 10.99
N PHE A 143 -6.16 -8.07 9.91
CA PHE A 143 -7.61 -8.28 9.93
C PHE A 143 -7.96 -9.73 10.32
N ALA A 144 -7.35 -10.72 9.65
CA ALA A 144 -7.55 -12.13 9.97
C ALA A 144 -7.16 -12.45 11.42
N MET A 145 -6.07 -11.88 11.92
CA MET A 145 -5.64 -12.05 13.31
C MET A 145 -6.56 -11.35 14.31
N ALA A 146 -7.11 -10.20 13.99
CA ALA A 146 -8.07 -9.50 14.85
C ALA A 146 -9.35 -10.32 15.06
N ILE A 147 -9.81 -11.02 14.02
CA ILE A 147 -10.98 -11.91 14.08
C ILE A 147 -10.69 -13.19 14.87
N PHE A 148 -9.52 -13.79 14.67
CA PHE A 148 -9.20 -15.13 15.20
C PHE A 148 -8.33 -15.12 16.46
N SER A 149 -7.96 -13.95 16.98
CA SER A 149 -7.03 -13.84 18.11
C SER A 149 -7.64 -14.33 19.42
N SER A 150 -7.11 -15.41 19.94
CA SER A 150 -7.16 -15.73 21.36
C SER A 150 -6.17 -14.84 22.16
N LYS A 151 -6.39 -14.69 23.46
CA LYS A 151 -5.67 -13.80 24.42
C LYS A 151 -4.13 -13.99 24.53
N ASP A 152 -3.45 -14.45 23.51
CA ASP A 152 -2.05 -14.85 23.53
C ASP A 152 -1.10 -13.74 23.03
N THR A 153 -0.04 -13.48 23.76
CA THR A 153 1.08 -12.53 23.49
C THR A 153 1.82 -12.77 22.16
N ARG A 154 1.50 -13.82 21.44
CA ARG A 154 2.16 -14.35 20.23
C ARG A 154 1.86 -13.55 18.96
N THR A 155 0.73 -12.88 18.94
CA THR A 155 0.26 -12.03 17.83
C THR A 155 1.20 -10.83 17.59
N THR A 156 1.96 -10.43 18.62
CA THR A 156 2.86 -9.27 18.56
C THR A 156 3.98 -9.39 17.54
N HIS A 157 4.52 -10.61 17.32
CA HIS A 157 5.62 -10.83 16.36
C HIS A 157 5.14 -10.80 14.90
N MET A 158 3.95 -11.31 14.64
CA MET A 158 3.33 -11.26 13.31
C MET A 158 2.99 -9.81 12.92
N MET A 159 2.43 -9.06 13.87
CA MET A 159 2.06 -7.66 13.63
C MET A 159 3.26 -6.75 13.43
N ARG A 160 4.39 -7.00 14.12
CA ARG A 160 5.63 -6.28 13.85
C ARG A 160 6.17 -6.52 12.45
N ALA A 161 5.90 -7.69 11.85
CA ALA A 161 6.31 -8.01 10.50
C ALA A 161 5.41 -7.34 9.43
N GLU A 162 4.19 -6.93 9.80
CA GLU A 162 3.21 -6.34 8.90
C GLU A 162 3.06 -4.81 9.07
N MET A 163 3.46 -4.26 10.24
CA MET A 163 3.35 -2.81 10.47
C MET A 163 4.50 -2.07 9.80
N PRO A 164 4.21 -1.18 8.84
CA PRO A 164 5.23 -0.45 8.10
C PRO A 164 5.90 0.63 8.97
N GLY A 165 7.22 0.65 8.97
CA GLY A 165 8.04 1.72 9.54
C GLY A 165 8.83 1.36 10.80
N PRO A 166 9.86 2.15 11.13
CA PRO A 166 10.64 1.98 12.35
C PRO A 166 9.80 2.33 13.58
N VAL A 167 9.54 1.35 14.43
CA VAL A 167 8.75 1.54 15.67
C VAL A 167 9.57 2.32 16.69
N VAL A 168 9.30 3.60 16.83
CA VAL A 168 9.87 4.47 17.87
C VAL A 168 8.86 4.61 19.01
N GLY A 169 8.77 3.60 19.89
CA GLY A 169 7.95 3.72 21.10
C GLY A 169 7.49 2.40 21.73
N LYS A 170 7.41 2.39 23.07
CA LYS A 170 6.91 1.27 23.86
C LYS A 170 5.37 1.22 23.84
N LEU A 171 4.78 0.40 22.98
CA LEU A 171 3.33 0.12 22.96
C LEU A 171 3.04 -1.36 23.25
N ALA A 172 3.78 -1.97 24.18
CA ALA A 172 3.84 -3.43 24.31
C ALA A 172 2.72 -4.10 25.13
N SER A 173 1.88 -3.39 25.88
CA SER A 173 1.03 -4.04 26.91
C SER A 173 -0.47 -4.14 26.62
N ARG A 174 -0.99 -3.52 25.53
CA ARG A 174 -2.43 -3.55 25.18
C ARG A 174 -2.67 -3.57 23.65
N TRP A 175 -1.89 -4.33 22.89
CA TRP A 175 -1.93 -4.35 21.43
C TRP A 175 -3.33 -4.60 20.84
N GLN A 176 -4.10 -5.53 21.39
CA GLN A 176 -5.46 -5.83 20.89
C GLN A 176 -6.42 -4.65 21.02
N PHE A 177 -6.32 -3.90 22.11
CA PHE A 177 -7.15 -2.71 22.34
C PHE A 177 -6.76 -1.59 21.35
N SER A 178 -5.45 -1.37 21.18
CA SER A 178 -4.95 -0.38 20.22
C SER A 178 -5.36 -0.70 18.79
N LEU A 179 -5.31 -1.99 18.38
CA LEU A 179 -5.77 -2.40 17.05
C LEU A 179 -7.25 -2.14 16.82
N ARG A 180 -8.11 -2.49 17.78
CA ARG A 180 -9.55 -2.23 17.65
C ARG A 180 -9.83 -0.74 17.45
N ILE A 181 -9.09 0.13 18.12
CA ILE A 181 -9.21 1.58 17.94
C ILE A 181 -8.74 1.97 16.53
N LEU A 182 -7.58 1.47 16.06
CA LEU A 182 -7.07 1.77 14.73
C LEU A 182 -8.03 1.31 13.63
N TYR A 183 -8.59 0.09 13.75
CA TYR A 183 -9.63 -0.40 12.84
C TYR A 183 -10.90 0.45 12.92
N GLY A 184 -11.31 0.84 14.14
CA GLY A 184 -12.45 1.72 14.32
C GLY A 184 -12.27 3.07 13.62
N ILE A 185 -11.08 3.68 13.72
CA ILE A 185 -10.74 4.93 13.02
C ILE A 185 -10.76 4.72 11.51
N TYR A 186 -10.17 3.63 11.03
CA TYR A 186 -10.16 3.31 9.60
C TYR A 186 -11.58 3.19 9.04
N ILE A 187 -12.45 2.43 9.70
CA ILE A 187 -13.85 2.26 9.30
C ILE A 187 -14.61 3.61 9.39
N ALA A 188 -14.40 4.38 10.45
CA ALA A 188 -15.05 5.67 10.60
C ALA A 188 -14.68 6.65 9.49
N LEU A 189 -13.38 6.77 9.16
CA LEU A 189 -12.94 7.59 8.03
C LEU A 189 -13.50 7.10 6.70
N THR A 190 -13.54 5.78 6.48
CA THR A 190 -14.15 5.17 5.29
C THR A 190 -15.63 5.56 5.16
N VAL A 191 -16.40 5.45 6.24
CA VAL A 191 -17.83 5.81 6.22
C VAL A 191 -18.03 7.30 5.99
N ILE A 192 -17.22 8.16 6.63
CA ILE A 192 -17.32 9.61 6.45
C ILE A 192 -17.03 10.00 5.00
N GLU A 193 -15.97 9.47 4.39
CA GLU A 193 -15.64 9.72 2.99
C GLU A 193 -16.77 9.27 2.07
N PHE A 194 -17.28 8.04 2.24
CA PHE A 194 -18.39 7.51 1.47
C PHE A 194 -19.59 8.45 1.49
N VAL A 195 -19.99 8.91 2.66
CA VAL A 195 -21.13 9.83 2.83
C VAL A 195 -20.87 11.18 2.14
N LEU A 196 -19.65 11.72 2.25
CA LEU A 196 -19.28 12.98 1.60
C LEU A 196 -19.28 12.85 0.07
N LEU A 197 -18.83 11.71 -0.49
CA LEU A 197 -18.90 11.48 -1.93
C LEU A 197 -20.35 11.38 -2.44
N LEU A 198 -21.25 10.78 -1.67
CA LEU A 198 -22.69 10.77 -1.97
C LEU A 198 -23.27 12.20 -2.00
N PHE A 199 -22.91 13.05 -1.03
CA PHE A 199 -23.31 14.46 -1.05
C PHE A 199 -22.73 15.23 -2.24
N GLY A 200 -21.60 14.78 -2.79
CA GLY A 200 -21.01 15.30 -4.03
C GLY A 200 -21.73 14.86 -5.32
N GLY A 201 -22.80 14.04 -5.20
CA GLY A 201 -23.58 13.55 -6.34
C GLY A 201 -22.95 12.34 -7.04
N MET A 202 -21.93 11.70 -6.44
CA MET A 202 -21.35 10.48 -6.99
C MET A 202 -22.31 9.29 -6.77
N PRO A 203 -22.55 8.40 -7.76
CA PRO A 203 -23.39 7.22 -7.59
C PRO A 203 -22.94 6.34 -6.42
N VAL A 204 -23.87 5.66 -5.75
CA VAL A 204 -23.60 4.84 -4.55
C VAL A 204 -22.51 3.81 -4.79
N PHE A 205 -22.58 3.09 -5.89
CA PHE A 205 -21.58 2.07 -6.25
C PHE A 205 -20.19 2.71 -6.47
N ASP A 206 -20.15 3.79 -7.23
CA ASP A 206 -18.92 4.51 -7.53
C ASP A 206 -18.30 5.11 -6.25
N SER A 207 -19.13 5.71 -5.39
CA SER A 207 -18.70 6.26 -4.09
C SER A 207 -18.07 5.20 -3.20
N LEU A 208 -18.69 4.01 -3.12
CA LEU A 208 -18.17 2.91 -2.31
C LEU A 208 -16.80 2.43 -2.80
N LEU A 209 -16.67 2.24 -4.12
CA LEU A 209 -15.43 1.72 -4.72
C LEU A 209 -14.28 2.73 -4.66
N HIS A 210 -14.56 4.03 -4.89
CA HIS A 210 -13.55 5.07 -4.72
C HIS A 210 -13.13 5.22 -3.26
N THR A 211 -14.07 5.14 -2.32
CA THR A 211 -13.75 5.15 -0.88
C THR A 211 -12.86 3.97 -0.49
N PHE A 212 -13.11 2.76 -1.02
CA PHE A 212 -12.22 1.61 -0.78
C PHE A 212 -10.81 1.84 -1.30
N GLY A 213 -10.68 2.42 -2.50
CA GLY A 213 -9.39 2.73 -3.08
C GLY A 213 -8.66 3.85 -2.33
N THR A 214 -9.38 4.89 -1.86
CA THR A 214 -8.80 5.98 -1.05
C THR A 214 -8.37 5.47 0.32
N ALA A 215 -9.25 4.74 1.03
CA ALA A 215 -8.97 4.23 2.37
C ALA A 215 -7.78 3.27 2.38
N GLY A 216 -7.73 2.38 1.40
CA GLY A 216 -6.59 1.48 1.21
C GLY A 216 -5.33 2.18 0.69
N THR A 217 -5.45 3.43 0.20
CA THR A 217 -4.39 4.13 -0.57
C THR A 217 -3.92 3.32 -1.78
N GLY A 218 -4.89 2.78 -2.55
CA GLY A 218 -4.60 1.86 -3.65
C GLY A 218 -4.93 2.37 -5.05
N GLY A 219 -5.93 3.27 -5.20
CA GLY A 219 -6.16 4.04 -6.42
C GLY A 219 -6.76 3.31 -7.61
N PHE A 220 -7.26 2.10 -7.47
CA PHE A 220 -8.01 1.47 -8.56
C PHE A 220 -9.25 2.27 -8.92
N GLY A 221 -9.25 2.85 -10.12
CA GLY A 221 -10.43 3.48 -10.69
C GLY A 221 -11.41 2.46 -11.28
N ILE A 222 -12.67 2.87 -11.39
CA ILE A 222 -13.74 2.12 -12.09
C ILE A 222 -14.09 2.79 -13.43
N LYS A 223 -13.43 3.90 -13.72
CA LYS A 223 -13.48 4.63 -14.98
C LYS A 223 -12.09 4.72 -15.60
N ASN A 224 -12.03 4.64 -16.93
CA ASN A 224 -10.76 4.70 -17.65
C ASN A 224 -9.99 6.00 -17.41
N SER A 225 -10.69 7.11 -17.19
CA SER A 225 -10.12 8.41 -16.83
C SER A 225 -9.97 8.64 -15.33
N SER A 226 -10.09 7.58 -14.50
CA SER A 226 -10.00 7.66 -13.03
C SER A 226 -10.99 8.71 -12.47
N VAL A 227 -10.59 9.49 -11.45
CA VAL A 227 -11.43 10.53 -10.83
C VAL A 227 -11.74 11.71 -11.76
N ALA A 228 -10.90 11.94 -12.79
CA ALA A 228 -11.16 12.97 -13.81
C ALA A 228 -12.53 12.82 -14.48
N TYR A 229 -13.10 11.60 -14.52
CA TYR A 229 -14.42 11.32 -15.09
C TYR A 229 -15.53 12.21 -14.50
N TYR A 230 -15.49 12.45 -13.19
CA TYR A 230 -16.56 13.20 -12.49
C TYR A 230 -16.45 14.70 -12.67
N ASN A 231 -15.30 15.23 -13.10
CA ASN A 231 -15.04 16.64 -13.35
C ASN A 231 -15.65 17.60 -12.28
N SER A 232 -15.58 17.21 -11.02
CA SER A 232 -16.12 17.95 -9.87
C SER A 232 -15.01 18.39 -8.94
N ALA A 233 -14.94 19.72 -8.70
CA ALA A 233 -13.98 20.25 -7.73
C ALA A 233 -14.23 19.72 -6.31
N TYR A 234 -15.51 19.54 -5.95
CA TYR A 234 -15.89 18.99 -4.65
C TYR A 234 -15.33 17.58 -4.47
N ILE A 235 -15.57 16.70 -5.44
CA ILE A 235 -15.09 15.30 -5.41
C ILE A 235 -13.57 15.26 -5.34
N ASP A 236 -12.87 16.08 -6.13
CA ASP A 236 -11.40 16.14 -6.12
C ASP A 236 -10.86 16.55 -4.75
N TYR A 237 -11.46 17.58 -4.13
CA TYR A 237 -11.01 17.99 -2.79
C TYR A 237 -11.35 16.97 -1.71
N VAL A 238 -12.52 16.35 -1.75
CA VAL A 238 -12.90 15.29 -0.80
C VAL A 238 -11.90 14.14 -0.89
N ILE A 239 -11.71 13.55 -2.07
CA ILE A 239 -10.76 12.43 -2.26
C ILE A 239 -9.34 12.87 -1.89
N GLY A 240 -8.88 14.05 -2.35
CA GLY A 240 -7.55 14.57 -2.06
C GLY A 240 -7.28 14.73 -0.56
N ILE A 241 -8.24 15.27 0.19
CA ILE A 241 -8.14 15.41 1.66
C ILE A 241 -8.14 14.04 2.34
N PHE A 242 -9.00 13.10 1.90
CA PHE A 242 -9.03 11.78 2.52
C PHE A 242 -7.79 10.96 2.18
N MET A 243 -7.22 11.05 0.98
CA MET A 243 -5.89 10.51 0.69
C MET A 243 -4.85 11.02 1.68
N MET A 244 -4.83 12.34 1.92
CA MET A 244 -3.92 12.95 2.90
C MET A 244 -4.17 12.42 4.31
N LEU A 245 -5.43 12.25 4.73
CA LEU A 245 -5.80 11.71 6.04
C LEU A 245 -5.37 10.25 6.18
N PHE A 246 -5.63 9.37 5.21
CA PHE A 246 -5.19 7.97 5.25
C PHE A 246 -3.67 7.82 5.15
N GLY A 247 -2.96 8.80 4.57
CA GLY A 247 -1.49 8.87 4.56
C GLY A 247 -0.87 9.31 5.88
N LEU A 248 -1.65 9.83 6.85
CA LEU A 248 -1.16 10.16 8.19
C LEU A 248 -0.96 8.90 9.04
N ASN A 249 -0.02 8.98 9.99
CA ASN A 249 0.15 7.96 11.01
C ASN A 249 -1.13 7.81 11.85
N PHE A 250 -1.74 6.64 11.87
CA PHE A 250 -2.99 6.39 12.60
C PHE A 250 -2.90 6.65 14.10
N ASN A 251 -1.69 6.61 14.69
CA ASN A 251 -1.48 6.99 16.07
C ASN A 251 -1.79 8.49 16.33
N VAL A 252 -1.70 9.35 15.32
CA VAL A 252 -2.06 10.77 15.44
C VAL A 252 -3.55 10.92 15.77
N TYR A 253 -4.41 10.12 15.14
CA TYR A 253 -5.85 10.12 15.44
C TYR A 253 -6.14 9.67 16.87
N PHE A 254 -5.42 8.65 17.34
CA PHE A 254 -5.51 8.25 18.74
C PHE A 254 -5.10 9.39 19.69
N LEU A 255 -4.03 10.14 19.37
CA LEU A 255 -3.60 11.29 20.15
C LEU A 255 -4.62 12.44 20.13
N ILE A 256 -5.32 12.64 18.99
CA ILE A 256 -6.42 13.62 18.87
C ILE A 256 -7.57 13.22 19.80
N ILE A 257 -8.02 11.95 19.73
CA ILE A 257 -9.09 11.43 20.59
C ILE A 257 -8.71 11.52 22.09
N ALA A 258 -7.45 11.22 22.39
CA ALA A 258 -6.90 11.33 23.75
C ALA A 258 -6.58 12.77 24.19
N ARG A 259 -6.87 13.80 23.35
CA ARG A 259 -6.60 15.24 23.58
C ARG A 259 -5.13 15.57 23.90
N LYS A 260 -4.18 14.80 23.38
CA LYS A 260 -2.73 14.98 23.59
C LYS A 260 -2.08 15.83 22.49
N PHE A 261 -2.60 17.03 22.25
CA PHE A 261 -2.18 17.92 21.16
C PHE A 261 -0.70 18.34 21.22
N SER A 262 -0.10 18.44 22.42
CA SER A 262 1.33 18.75 22.58
C SER A 262 2.24 17.70 21.92
N GLN A 263 1.85 16.42 21.98
CA GLN A 263 2.61 15.33 21.35
C GLN A 263 2.50 15.38 19.81
N ILE A 264 1.37 15.82 19.28
CA ILE A 264 1.19 16.01 17.83
C ILE A 264 2.08 17.17 17.34
N LYS A 265 2.09 18.30 18.08
CA LYS A 265 2.93 19.44 17.74
C LYS A 265 4.43 19.13 17.80
N SER A 266 4.88 18.17 18.60
CA SER A 266 6.28 17.76 18.69
C SER A 266 6.66 16.67 17.69
N ASN A 267 5.69 16.13 16.92
CA ASN A 267 5.94 15.04 15.98
C ASN A 267 6.61 15.56 14.70
N ASP A 268 7.87 15.19 14.49
CA ASP A 268 8.66 15.60 13.34
C ASP A 268 8.10 15.00 12.03
N GLU A 269 7.60 13.77 12.06
CA GLU A 269 7.07 13.09 10.88
C GLU A 269 5.86 13.82 10.28
N VAL A 270 4.90 14.21 11.12
CA VAL A 270 3.71 14.97 10.70
C VAL A 270 4.09 16.31 10.11
N LYS A 271 5.05 17.02 10.72
CA LYS A 271 5.54 18.32 10.21
C LYS A 271 6.17 18.19 8.84
N TRP A 272 7.06 17.21 8.66
CA TRP A 272 7.71 16.97 7.38
C TRP A 272 6.72 16.51 6.31
N TYR A 273 5.78 15.63 6.65
CA TYR A 273 4.74 15.17 5.75
C TYR A 273 3.89 16.32 5.22
N ILE A 274 3.32 17.13 6.12
CA ILE A 274 2.48 18.28 5.74
C ILE A 274 3.31 19.32 5.00
N GLY A 275 4.53 19.61 5.47
CA GLY A 275 5.42 20.57 4.83
C GLY A 275 5.80 20.19 3.41
N MET A 276 6.16 18.93 3.15
CA MET A 276 6.47 18.45 1.80
C MET A 276 5.23 18.49 0.91
N MET A 277 4.06 18.08 1.43
CA MET A 277 2.81 18.11 0.67
C MET A 277 2.42 19.53 0.25
N ILE A 278 2.42 20.49 1.17
CA ILE A 278 2.10 21.88 0.87
C ILE A 278 3.15 22.47 -0.06
N GLY A 279 4.44 22.28 0.23
CA GLY A 279 5.54 22.81 -0.58
C GLY A 279 5.49 22.32 -2.02
N ALA A 280 5.35 20.99 -2.22
CA ALA A 280 5.22 20.40 -3.55
C ALA A 280 3.97 20.90 -4.28
N THR A 281 2.82 20.99 -3.58
CA THR A 281 1.58 21.50 -4.16
C THR A 281 1.74 22.91 -4.68
N VAL A 282 2.34 23.82 -3.88
CA VAL A 282 2.52 25.22 -4.28
C VAL A 282 3.51 25.33 -5.44
N ILE A 283 4.65 24.65 -5.38
CA ILE A 283 5.67 24.70 -6.45
C ILE A 283 5.10 24.17 -7.77
N ILE A 284 4.42 23.04 -7.74
CA ILE A 284 3.79 22.47 -8.93
C ILE A 284 2.67 23.39 -9.43
N ALA A 285 1.81 23.91 -8.55
CA ALA A 285 0.72 24.82 -8.95
C ALA A 285 1.24 26.06 -9.68
N LEU A 286 2.32 26.67 -9.21
CA LEU A 286 2.97 27.81 -9.88
C LEU A 286 3.55 27.39 -11.24
N ASN A 287 4.16 26.21 -11.31
CA ASN A 287 4.81 25.72 -12.53
C ASN A 287 3.80 25.36 -13.65
N ILE A 288 2.62 24.81 -13.27
CA ILE A 288 1.57 24.42 -14.24
C ILE A 288 0.51 25.53 -14.46
N MET A 289 0.58 26.65 -13.74
CA MET A 289 -0.40 27.75 -13.83
C MET A 289 -0.66 28.23 -15.27
N PRO A 290 0.36 28.36 -16.15
CA PRO A 290 0.14 28.76 -17.54
C PRO A 290 -0.70 27.75 -18.34
N MET A 291 -0.60 26.44 -18.03
CA MET A 291 -1.35 25.39 -18.73
C MET A 291 -2.85 25.40 -18.40
N TYR A 292 -3.20 25.81 -17.19
CA TYR A 292 -4.59 25.76 -16.68
C TYR A 292 -5.26 27.13 -16.60
N HIS A 293 -4.63 28.17 -17.17
CA HIS A 293 -5.19 29.54 -17.26
C HIS A 293 -5.68 30.11 -15.92
N GLY A 294 -4.98 29.80 -14.81
CA GLY A 294 -5.28 30.36 -13.49
C GLY A 294 -4.79 29.52 -12.32
N PHE A 295 -4.44 30.22 -11.23
CA PHE A 295 -3.90 29.57 -10.02
C PHE A 295 -4.88 28.60 -9.37
N GLY A 296 -6.17 28.91 -9.31
CA GLY A 296 -7.16 28.04 -8.63
C GLY A 296 -7.31 26.65 -9.26
N ARG A 297 -7.32 26.58 -10.61
CA ARG A 297 -7.34 25.27 -11.31
C ARG A 297 -6.00 24.56 -11.19
N ALA A 298 -4.90 25.26 -11.35
CA ALA A 298 -3.57 24.70 -11.18
C ALA A 298 -3.38 24.14 -9.76
N PHE A 299 -3.82 24.86 -8.73
CA PHE A 299 -3.77 24.41 -7.34
C PHE A 299 -4.63 23.16 -7.10
N ARG A 300 -5.87 23.11 -7.63
CA ARG A 300 -6.74 21.92 -7.53
C ARG A 300 -6.06 20.66 -8.07
N TYR A 301 -5.55 20.73 -9.31
CA TYR A 301 -4.90 19.58 -9.93
C TYR A 301 -3.57 19.23 -9.25
N SER A 302 -2.77 20.22 -8.89
CA SER A 302 -1.52 20.03 -8.15
C SER A 302 -1.77 19.38 -6.78
N PHE A 303 -2.70 19.90 -5.99
CA PHE A 303 -3.06 19.34 -4.68
C PHE A 303 -3.50 17.89 -4.79
N PHE A 304 -4.38 17.60 -5.76
CA PHE A 304 -4.86 16.23 -5.98
C PHE A 304 -3.72 15.28 -6.34
N GLN A 305 -2.87 15.64 -7.31
CA GLN A 305 -1.78 14.76 -7.76
C GLN A 305 -0.69 14.61 -6.70
N VAL A 306 -0.35 15.66 -5.97
CA VAL A 306 0.61 15.58 -4.85
C VAL A 306 0.05 14.67 -3.75
N SER A 307 -1.23 14.84 -3.38
CA SER A 307 -1.88 13.96 -2.41
C SER A 307 -1.88 12.52 -2.88
N SER A 308 -2.27 12.27 -4.12
CA SER A 308 -2.34 10.94 -4.72
C SER A 308 -0.98 10.24 -4.75
N ILE A 309 0.06 10.93 -5.21
CA ILE A 309 1.39 10.35 -5.38
C ILE A 309 2.11 10.18 -4.04
N MET A 310 2.08 11.20 -3.17
CA MET A 310 2.79 11.12 -1.89
C MET A 310 2.16 10.11 -0.92
N THR A 311 0.83 9.95 -0.98
CA THR A 311 0.14 8.93 -0.18
C THR A 311 0.16 7.55 -0.81
N THR A 312 0.79 7.44 -1.99
CA THR A 312 0.85 6.20 -2.77
C THR A 312 -0.53 5.65 -3.16
N THR A 313 -1.51 6.54 -3.33
CA THR A 313 -2.87 6.15 -3.74
C THR A 313 -2.96 5.89 -5.25
N GLY A 314 -2.45 6.81 -6.10
CA GLY A 314 -2.40 6.61 -7.54
C GLY A 314 -3.63 7.06 -8.33
N TYR A 315 -4.65 7.65 -7.72
CA TYR A 315 -5.75 8.29 -8.46
C TYR A 315 -5.27 9.48 -9.28
N SER A 316 -5.96 9.78 -10.39
CA SER A 316 -5.62 10.90 -11.25
C SER A 316 -6.85 11.74 -11.61
N THR A 317 -6.63 13.07 -11.65
CA THR A 317 -7.55 14.07 -12.19
C THR A 317 -6.96 14.81 -13.38
N ALA A 318 -5.68 14.58 -13.66
CA ALA A 318 -4.96 15.17 -14.78
C ALA A 318 -3.82 14.25 -15.24
N ASP A 319 -3.49 14.31 -16.52
CA ASP A 319 -2.34 13.62 -17.09
C ASP A 319 -1.05 14.39 -16.81
N PHE A 320 -0.38 14.05 -15.69
CA PHE A 320 0.85 14.72 -15.28
C PHE A 320 2.07 14.34 -16.13
N VAL A 321 1.96 13.37 -17.04
CA VAL A 321 3.02 13.09 -18.03
C VAL A 321 3.22 14.29 -18.96
N ARG A 322 2.17 15.10 -19.17
CA ARG A 322 2.21 16.34 -19.98
C ARG A 322 2.66 17.56 -19.21
N TRP A 323 2.89 17.47 -17.92
CA TRP A 323 3.32 18.60 -17.11
C TRP A 323 4.79 18.95 -17.37
N PRO A 324 5.23 20.20 -17.07
CA PRO A 324 6.63 20.56 -17.18
C PRO A 324 7.54 19.64 -16.36
N MET A 325 8.77 19.44 -16.83
CA MET A 325 9.76 18.52 -16.25
C MET A 325 9.95 18.71 -14.74
N LEU A 326 9.97 19.96 -14.24
CA LEU A 326 10.09 20.23 -12.81
C LEU A 326 8.98 19.55 -12.01
N SER A 327 7.73 19.67 -12.47
CA SER A 327 6.58 19.05 -11.80
C SER A 327 6.66 17.53 -11.82
N GLN A 328 7.07 16.93 -12.95
CA GLN A 328 7.26 15.48 -13.06
C GLN A 328 8.36 14.98 -12.10
N ILE A 329 9.51 15.67 -12.03
CA ILE A 329 10.61 15.29 -11.12
C ILE A 329 10.16 15.37 -9.66
N ILE A 330 9.43 16.42 -9.26
CA ILE A 330 8.90 16.55 -7.90
C ILE A 330 7.99 15.36 -7.58
N LEU A 331 7.08 14.98 -8.49
CA LEU A 331 6.21 13.82 -8.30
C LEU A 331 7.02 12.52 -8.16
N VAL A 332 8.03 12.28 -9.01
CA VAL A 332 8.90 11.09 -8.90
C VAL A 332 9.65 11.04 -7.57
N LEU A 333 10.16 12.18 -7.08
CA LEU A 333 10.79 12.24 -5.75
C LEU A 333 9.80 11.91 -4.63
N LEU A 334 8.56 12.40 -4.72
CA LEU A 334 7.51 12.07 -3.76
C LEU A 334 7.11 10.59 -3.82
N MET A 335 7.15 9.94 -5.01
CA MET A 335 6.95 8.49 -5.15
C MET A 335 7.91 7.69 -4.26
N VAL A 336 9.17 8.11 -4.19
CA VAL A 336 10.19 7.42 -3.38
C VAL A 336 9.99 7.66 -1.89
N VAL A 337 9.65 8.90 -1.51
CA VAL A 337 9.49 9.26 -0.08
C VAL A 337 8.28 8.56 0.54
N GLY A 338 7.13 8.60 -0.13
CA GLY A 338 5.88 8.05 0.40
C GLY A 338 5.27 8.90 1.53
N ALA A 339 4.39 8.30 2.35
CA ALA A 339 3.72 8.98 3.46
C ALA A 339 4.22 8.51 4.84
N CYS A 340 3.43 8.76 5.90
CA CYS A 340 3.83 8.47 7.29
C CYS A 340 3.95 6.96 7.58
N ALA A 341 4.87 6.59 8.46
CA ALA A 341 4.90 5.25 9.04
C ALA A 341 3.64 4.98 9.87
N GLY A 342 3.10 3.75 9.78
CA GLY A 342 1.84 3.43 10.46
C GLY A 342 0.60 4.05 9.82
N SER A 343 0.67 4.40 8.53
CA SER A 343 -0.44 4.70 7.64
C SER A 343 -0.73 3.52 6.70
N THR A 344 -1.77 3.62 5.89
CA THR A 344 -2.11 2.61 4.87
C THR A 344 -1.20 2.66 3.63
N SER A 345 -0.45 3.75 3.44
CA SER A 345 0.38 4.02 2.27
C SER A 345 1.60 3.09 2.13
N GLY A 346 2.15 3.02 0.94
CA GLY A 346 3.43 2.39 0.60
C GLY A 346 4.64 3.33 0.73
N GLY A 347 5.69 3.10 -0.06
CA GLY A 347 6.90 3.92 -0.13
C GLY A 347 7.88 3.71 1.02
N MET A 348 9.01 4.46 0.98
CA MET A 348 10.09 4.35 1.95
C MET A 348 9.70 4.83 3.36
N LYS A 349 8.67 5.67 3.48
CA LYS A 349 8.14 6.37 4.66
C LYS A 349 8.94 7.59 5.08
N VAL A 350 8.19 8.65 5.41
CA VAL A 350 8.74 9.95 5.84
C VAL A 350 9.69 9.81 7.02
N THR A 351 9.40 8.96 7.99
CA THR A 351 10.29 8.72 9.15
C THR A 351 11.69 8.25 8.74
N ARG A 352 11.78 7.28 7.79
CA ARG A 352 13.08 6.81 7.30
C ARG A 352 13.80 7.91 6.52
N PHE A 353 13.07 8.66 5.70
CA PHE A 353 13.64 9.81 4.98
C PHE A 353 14.24 10.83 5.95
N ILE A 354 13.55 11.19 7.03
CA ILE A 354 14.05 12.08 8.08
C ILE A 354 15.33 11.52 8.71
N ILE A 355 15.36 10.23 9.05
CA ILE A 355 16.53 9.58 9.66
C ILE A 355 17.71 9.62 8.68
N LEU A 356 17.51 9.31 7.40
CA LEU A 356 18.55 9.37 6.37
C LEU A 356 19.12 10.79 6.22
N MET A 357 18.26 11.81 6.09
CA MET A 357 18.69 13.20 5.97
C MET A 357 19.46 13.70 7.20
N LYS A 358 18.98 13.37 8.41
CA LYS A 358 19.66 13.72 9.66
C LYS A 358 20.98 12.95 9.81
N THR A 359 21.05 11.68 9.35
CA THR A 359 22.29 10.90 9.36
C THR A 359 23.32 11.45 8.38
N ALA A 360 22.91 11.83 7.16
CA ALA A 360 23.78 12.47 6.18
C ALA A 360 24.34 13.79 6.72
N THR A 361 23.48 14.65 7.28
CA THR A 361 23.90 15.92 7.91
C THR A 361 24.87 15.67 9.08
N HIS A 362 24.62 14.64 9.90
CA HIS A 362 25.50 14.24 10.99
C HIS A 362 26.88 13.81 10.47
N SER A 363 26.92 13.01 9.40
CA SER A 363 28.17 12.55 8.80
C SER A 363 29.02 13.71 8.28
N ILE A 364 28.38 14.71 7.62
CA ILE A 364 29.06 15.94 7.17
C ILE A 364 29.62 16.71 8.36
N LYS A 365 28.81 16.95 9.41
CA LYS A 365 29.27 17.64 10.62
C LYS A 365 30.44 16.93 11.31
N LYS A 366 30.39 15.59 11.35
CA LYS A 366 31.47 14.78 11.94
C LYS A 366 32.77 14.87 11.12
N ALA A 367 32.68 14.96 9.79
CA ALA A 367 33.84 15.15 8.93
C ALA A 367 34.53 16.50 9.22
N VAL A 368 33.75 17.56 9.50
CA VAL A 368 34.27 18.89 9.85
C VAL A 368 34.78 18.95 11.31
N SER A 369 34.12 18.25 12.22
CA SER A 369 34.44 18.27 13.65
C SER A 369 34.50 16.82 14.23
N PRO A 370 35.63 16.09 14.02
CA PRO A 370 35.70 14.65 14.33
C PRO A 370 35.51 14.28 15.81
N ARG A 371 35.88 15.22 16.73
CA ARG A 371 35.75 15.02 18.19
C ARG A 371 34.35 15.31 18.74
N SER A 372 33.45 15.85 17.95
CA SER A 372 32.11 16.19 18.41
C SER A 372 31.22 14.94 18.48
N VAL A 373 30.44 14.83 19.56
CA VAL A 373 29.47 13.77 19.75
C VAL A 373 28.10 14.30 19.31
N PHE A 374 27.65 13.86 18.16
CA PHE A 374 26.31 14.16 17.65
C PHE A 374 25.42 12.91 17.73
N SER A 375 24.13 13.11 17.99
CA SER A 375 23.11 12.05 17.94
C SER A 375 21.99 12.44 17.00
N VAL A 376 21.50 11.46 16.22
CA VAL A 376 20.30 11.62 15.42
C VAL A 376 19.09 11.68 16.36
N LYS A 377 18.28 12.76 16.29
CA LYS A 377 17.09 12.93 17.11
C LYS A 377 15.86 13.00 16.23
N VAL A 378 14.79 12.31 16.63
CA VAL A 378 13.44 12.35 16.04
C VAL A 378 12.46 12.59 17.19
N ASP A 379 11.51 13.49 17.02
CA ASP A 379 10.56 13.90 18.05
C ASP A 379 11.25 14.36 19.36
N GLY A 380 12.41 15.01 19.25
CA GLY A 380 13.23 15.43 20.39
C GLY A 380 13.97 14.31 21.12
N LYS A 381 13.82 13.05 20.72
CA LYS A 381 14.46 11.87 21.33
C LYS A 381 15.61 11.37 20.49
N THR A 382 16.70 10.92 21.14
CA THR A 382 17.81 10.27 20.45
C THR A 382 17.37 8.92 19.88
N VAL A 383 17.62 8.72 18.59
CA VAL A 383 17.37 7.45 17.91
C VAL A 383 18.51 6.47 18.20
N GLU A 384 18.16 5.25 18.60
CA GLU A 384 19.14 4.20 18.86
C GLU A 384 19.98 3.89 17.61
N LYS A 385 21.27 3.66 17.78
CA LYS A 385 22.21 3.37 16.68
C LYS A 385 21.76 2.16 15.83
N ASN A 386 21.16 1.15 16.46
CA ASN A 386 20.65 -0.03 15.75
C ASN A 386 19.51 0.33 14.80
N ILE A 387 18.64 1.27 15.15
CA ILE A 387 17.55 1.76 14.28
C ILE A 387 18.15 2.54 13.10
N VAL A 388 19.13 3.42 13.35
CA VAL A 388 19.81 4.15 12.28
C VAL A 388 20.50 3.19 11.29
N ASN A 389 21.24 2.21 11.80
CA ASN A 389 21.89 1.19 10.97
C ASN A 389 20.86 0.35 10.19
N GLY A 390 19.72 0.02 10.82
CA GLY A 390 18.61 -0.68 10.16
C GLY A 390 18.03 0.11 8.99
N VAL A 391 17.87 1.44 9.14
CA VAL A 391 17.37 2.32 8.07
C VAL A 391 18.39 2.43 6.92
N LEU A 392 19.69 2.53 7.23
CA LEU A 392 20.74 2.53 6.21
C LEU A 392 20.77 1.19 5.45
N GLY A 393 20.70 0.06 6.17
CA GLY A 393 20.61 -1.27 5.56
C GLY A 393 19.38 -1.43 4.67
N TYR A 394 18.23 -0.95 5.14
CA TYR A 394 17.00 -0.92 4.33
C TYR A 394 17.19 -0.13 3.03
N PHE A 395 17.78 1.06 3.10
CA PHE A 395 18.02 1.90 1.93
C PHE A 395 18.96 1.21 0.91
N VAL A 396 20.02 0.54 1.37
CA VAL A 396 20.90 -0.22 0.48
C VAL A 396 20.15 -1.35 -0.22
N VAL A 397 19.37 -2.14 0.53
CA VAL A 397 18.56 -3.24 -0.04
C VAL A 397 17.52 -2.69 -1.04
N TYR A 398 16.88 -1.57 -0.71
CA TYR A 398 15.94 -0.88 -1.58
C TYR A 398 16.59 -0.51 -2.93
N MET A 399 17.76 0.13 -2.91
CA MET A 399 18.48 0.54 -4.12
C MET A 399 18.95 -0.64 -4.97
N LEU A 400 19.47 -1.71 -4.32
CA LEU A 400 19.88 -2.93 -5.01
C LEU A 400 18.70 -3.63 -5.67
N PHE A 401 17.57 -3.75 -4.97
CA PHE A 401 16.38 -4.37 -5.52
C PHE A 401 15.83 -3.56 -6.70
N ALA A 402 15.81 -2.23 -6.60
CA ALA A 402 15.41 -1.34 -7.70
C ALA A 402 16.32 -1.54 -8.92
N ALA A 403 17.64 -1.54 -8.73
CA ALA A 403 18.60 -1.72 -9.81
C ALA A 403 18.43 -3.07 -10.52
N VAL A 404 18.30 -4.16 -9.76
CA VAL A 404 18.06 -5.50 -10.33
C VAL A 404 16.72 -5.55 -11.07
N SER A 405 15.66 -4.98 -10.51
CA SER A 405 14.34 -4.94 -11.17
C SER A 405 14.37 -4.14 -12.47
N ILE A 406 15.04 -2.98 -12.50
CA ILE A 406 15.21 -2.18 -13.72
C ILE A 406 15.95 -3.00 -14.80
N LEU A 407 17.03 -3.69 -14.43
CA LEU A 407 17.78 -4.54 -15.37
C LEU A 407 16.91 -5.67 -15.93
N LEU A 408 16.09 -6.33 -15.08
CA LEU A 408 15.21 -7.42 -15.55
C LEU A 408 14.07 -6.90 -16.44
N ILE A 409 13.50 -5.75 -16.14
CA ILE A 409 12.40 -5.16 -16.94
C ILE A 409 12.93 -4.54 -18.23
N SER A 410 14.21 -4.15 -18.29
CA SER A 410 14.82 -3.61 -19.52
C SER A 410 14.83 -4.58 -20.70
N PHE A 411 14.66 -5.89 -20.46
CA PHE A 411 14.50 -6.88 -21.56
C PHE A 411 13.26 -6.61 -22.43
N ASP A 412 12.27 -5.88 -21.94
CA ASP A 412 11.07 -5.50 -22.72
C ASP A 412 11.32 -4.34 -23.69
N ASN A 413 12.53 -3.77 -23.72
CA ASN A 413 12.94 -2.68 -24.64
C ASN A 413 11.97 -1.48 -24.65
N LYS A 414 11.38 -1.14 -23.48
CA LYS A 414 10.63 0.10 -23.31
C LYS A 414 11.58 1.27 -23.10
N ASP A 415 11.08 2.49 -23.27
CA ASP A 415 11.88 3.69 -22.99
C ASP A 415 12.34 3.76 -21.53
N PHE A 416 13.44 4.49 -21.29
CA PHE A 416 14.08 4.60 -19.98
C PHE A 416 13.11 5.14 -18.91
N THR A 417 12.33 6.18 -19.24
CA THR A 417 11.36 6.78 -18.31
C THR A 417 10.29 5.78 -17.88
N THR A 418 9.70 5.07 -18.84
CA THR A 418 8.71 4.01 -18.56
C THR A 418 9.30 2.92 -17.69
N THR A 419 10.49 2.39 -18.06
CA THR A 419 11.12 1.28 -17.34
C THR A 419 11.44 1.66 -15.89
N VAL A 420 12.10 2.79 -15.68
CA VAL A 420 12.50 3.24 -14.33
C VAL A 420 11.29 3.58 -13.47
N THR A 421 10.31 4.31 -14.02
CA THR A 421 9.15 4.73 -13.24
C THR A 421 8.16 3.59 -13.00
N ALA A 422 8.10 2.57 -13.87
CA ALA A 422 7.33 1.35 -13.61
C ALA A 422 7.88 0.60 -12.39
N VAL A 423 9.22 0.49 -12.25
CA VAL A 423 9.85 -0.10 -11.05
C VAL A 423 9.57 0.75 -9.82
N ILE A 424 9.75 2.08 -9.90
CA ILE A 424 9.51 2.98 -8.77
C ILE A 424 8.04 2.89 -8.33
N ALA A 425 7.09 2.94 -9.27
CA ALA A 425 5.67 2.90 -8.98
C ALA A 425 5.25 1.58 -8.31
N THR A 426 5.69 0.44 -8.85
CA THR A 426 5.33 -0.89 -8.32
C THR A 426 6.00 -1.18 -6.99
N MET A 427 7.29 -0.85 -6.83
CA MET A 427 8.04 -1.09 -5.60
C MET A 427 7.59 -0.18 -4.43
N ASN A 428 7.06 1.01 -4.73
CA ASN A 428 6.52 1.92 -3.72
C ASN A 428 5.00 1.84 -3.56
N ASN A 429 4.34 0.92 -4.26
CA ASN A 429 2.89 0.69 -4.21
C ASN A 429 2.07 1.97 -4.53
N ILE A 430 2.30 2.61 -5.70
CA ILE A 430 1.68 3.90 -6.07
C ILE A 430 0.66 3.78 -7.20
N GLY A 431 0.88 2.85 -8.13
CA GLY A 431 0.06 2.67 -9.33
C GLY A 431 0.70 3.30 -10.57
N PRO A 432 0.41 4.54 -10.92
CA PRO A 432 0.95 5.17 -12.12
C PRO A 432 2.41 5.59 -11.95
N GLY A 433 3.18 5.50 -13.07
CA GLY A 433 4.50 6.10 -13.23
C GLY A 433 4.48 7.24 -14.24
N LEU A 434 5.50 7.27 -15.11
CA LEU A 434 5.59 8.18 -16.26
C LEU A 434 5.70 7.37 -17.56
N GLY A 435 5.56 8.04 -18.69
CA GLY A 435 5.59 7.39 -20.01
C GLY A 435 4.38 6.48 -20.22
N LEU A 436 4.60 5.25 -20.71
CA LEU A 436 3.53 4.28 -21.01
C LEU A 436 2.74 3.84 -19.76
N VAL A 437 3.32 3.91 -18.57
CA VAL A 437 2.68 3.59 -17.29
C VAL A 437 2.15 4.82 -16.55
N GLY A 438 1.97 5.92 -17.27
CA GLY A 438 1.38 7.14 -16.73
C GLY A 438 -0.09 7.00 -16.32
N PRO A 439 -0.74 8.10 -15.90
CA PRO A 439 -2.12 8.08 -15.37
C PRO A 439 -3.17 7.53 -16.33
N THR A 440 -2.95 7.64 -17.62
CA THR A 440 -3.82 7.15 -18.71
C THR A 440 -3.29 5.90 -19.37
N GLY A 441 -2.15 5.38 -18.90
CA GLY A 441 -1.49 4.20 -19.43
C GLY A 441 -1.86 2.92 -18.68
N SER A 442 -1.26 1.80 -19.11
CA SER A 442 -1.44 0.49 -18.45
C SER A 442 -0.15 -0.33 -18.49
N PHE A 443 -0.11 -1.38 -17.68
CA PHE A 443 0.98 -2.35 -17.66
C PHE A 443 0.72 -3.55 -18.59
N ALA A 444 -0.28 -3.47 -19.47
CA ALA A 444 -0.68 -4.55 -20.38
C ALA A 444 0.47 -5.03 -21.29
N ASP A 445 1.22 -4.07 -21.85
CA ASP A 445 2.23 -4.32 -22.88
C ASP A 445 3.59 -4.82 -22.35
N PHE A 446 3.69 -5.11 -21.06
CA PHE A 446 4.88 -5.74 -20.48
C PHE A 446 4.83 -7.26 -20.63
N SER A 447 6.00 -7.88 -20.76
CA SER A 447 6.14 -9.35 -20.79
C SER A 447 5.70 -10.00 -19.48
N ALA A 448 5.41 -11.30 -19.53
CA ALA A 448 5.09 -12.08 -18.33
C ALA A 448 6.22 -12.03 -17.30
N LEU A 449 7.49 -12.03 -17.73
CA LEU A 449 8.65 -11.88 -16.85
C LEU A 449 8.60 -10.56 -16.09
N SER A 450 8.44 -9.44 -16.81
CA SER A 450 8.38 -8.11 -16.20
C SER A 450 7.20 -7.96 -15.25
N LYS A 451 6.02 -8.51 -15.59
CA LYS A 451 4.86 -8.52 -14.71
C LYS A 451 5.10 -9.32 -13.42
N ILE A 452 5.78 -10.46 -13.50
CA ILE A 452 6.17 -11.24 -12.31
C ILE A 452 7.18 -10.46 -11.45
N VAL A 453 8.21 -9.85 -12.05
CA VAL A 453 9.19 -9.03 -11.34
C VAL A 453 8.51 -7.86 -10.63
N MET A 454 7.61 -7.14 -11.31
CA MET A 454 6.84 -6.05 -10.72
C MET A 454 5.89 -6.54 -9.63
N SER A 455 5.26 -7.71 -9.78
CA SER A 455 4.42 -8.31 -8.72
C SER A 455 5.23 -8.63 -7.47
N ILE A 456 6.44 -9.17 -7.63
CA ILE A 456 7.37 -9.36 -6.51
C ILE A 456 7.76 -8.00 -5.91
N GLY A 457 8.00 -6.99 -6.74
CA GLY A 457 8.28 -5.62 -6.31
C GLY A 457 7.17 -5.03 -5.43
N MET A 458 5.90 -5.21 -5.83
CA MET A 458 4.73 -4.78 -5.05
C MET A 458 4.65 -5.48 -3.67
N LEU A 459 4.88 -6.80 -3.64
CA LEU A 459 4.89 -7.57 -2.40
C LEU A 459 6.05 -7.16 -1.49
N VAL A 460 7.23 -6.97 -2.06
CA VAL A 460 8.45 -6.54 -1.35
C VAL A 460 8.26 -5.13 -0.78
N GLY A 461 7.71 -4.21 -1.56
CA GLY A 461 7.40 -2.85 -1.13
C GLY A 461 6.41 -2.83 0.04
N ARG A 462 5.30 -3.58 -0.08
CA ARG A 462 4.25 -3.65 0.96
C ARG A 462 4.75 -4.27 2.26
N LEU A 463 5.56 -5.31 2.18
CA LEU A 463 6.09 -6.06 3.32
C LEU A 463 7.47 -5.55 3.81
N GLU A 464 7.93 -4.40 3.30
CA GLU A 464 9.17 -3.76 3.72
C GLU A 464 10.42 -4.66 3.57
N PHE A 465 10.54 -5.38 2.45
CA PHE A 465 11.66 -6.19 2.00
C PHE A 465 11.93 -7.46 2.82
N TYR A 466 12.17 -7.33 4.14
CA TYR A 466 12.69 -8.44 4.94
C TYR A 466 11.80 -9.70 4.94
N PRO A 467 10.47 -9.64 5.08
CA PRO A 467 9.63 -10.83 5.08
C PRO A 467 9.70 -11.65 3.78
N ILE A 468 9.78 -10.99 2.63
CA ILE A 468 9.92 -11.69 1.33
C ILE A 468 11.34 -12.19 1.13
N LEU A 469 12.37 -11.36 1.42
CA LEU A 469 13.76 -11.74 1.21
C LEU A 469 14.18 -12.91 2.10
N ILE A 470 13.61 -13.05 3.29
CA ILE A 470 13.89 -14.17 4.19
C ILE A 470 13.48 -15.52 3.60
N LEU A 471 12.47 -15.56 2.70
CA LEU A 471 12.08 -16.80 2.00
C LEU A 471 13.20 -17.35 1.13
N PHE A 472 14.04 -16.48 0.57
CA PHE A 472 15.15 -16.83 -0.30
C PHE A 472 16.46 -17.08 0.47
N SER A 473 16.51 -16.83 1.79
CA SER A 473 17.70 -17.01 2.59
C SER A 473 17.83 -18.47 3.08
N PRO A 474 18.86 -19.23 2.69
CA PRO A 474 19.06 -20.60 3.16
C PRO A 474 19.21 -20.72 4.69
N TYR A 475 19.74 -19.67 5.32
CA TYR A 475 19.90 -19.61 6.80
C TYR A 475 18.53 -19.56 7.52
N ALA A 476 17.52 -19.01 6.87
CA ALA A 476 16.19 -18.89 7.47
C ALA A 476 15.46 -20.23 7.58
N TRP A 477 15.79 -21.20 6.73
CA TRP A 477 15.19 -22.54 6.72
C TRP A 477 15.86 -23.53 7.66
N LYS A 478 17.07 -23.23 8.16
CA LYS A 478 17.79 -24.12 9.09
C LYS A 478 17.08 -24.11 10.46
N ARG A 479 16.90 -25.31 11.04
CA ARG A 479 16.52 -25.48 12.45
C ARG A 479 17.70 -25.00 13.31
N THR A 480 17.57 -23.89 14.00
CA THR A 480 18.39 -23.57 15.18
C THR A 480 17.67 -24.04 16.42
#